data_6da4bfba35c39ebc8bb3e98bafd1876c
#
_entry.id   6da4bfba35c39ebc8bb3e98bafd1876c
#
_cell.length_a   1.000
_cell.length_b   1.000
_cell.length_c   1.000
_cell.angle_alpha   90.00
_cell.angle_beta   90.00
_cell.angle_gamma   90.00
#
_symmetry.space_group_name_H-M   'P 1'
#
loop_
_entity.id
_entity.type
_entity.pdbx_description
1 polymer ?
#
loop_
_entity_poly.entity_id
_entity_poly.type
_entity_poly.pdbx_seq_one_letter_code
_entity_poly.pdbx_strand_id
1 'polypeptide(L)'
;MKYMKLSYAICVCNESRDLFSLISFLLKVSDKEDEINILIDTAHVTENVKNVIKYFSDKIVICERDFDGNFAEHRNFHITKCSGDYIFMIDPDEMPKEFLIQNLKELITELNGELIMVPRINVCPGFTKEW
;
A
#
# COMPACT_ATOMS: atom_id res chain seq x y z
N MET A 1 9.63 10.76 -22.58
CA MET A 1 9.37 9.89 -21.41
C MET A 1 8.22 10.47 -20.61
N LYS A 2 7.22 9.67 -20.34
CA LYS A 2 6.04 10.12 -19.61
C LYS A 2 6.28 9.93 -18.11
N TYR A 3 6.12 11.00 -17.34
CA TYR A 3 6.15 10.90 -15.88
C TYR A 3 4.89 10.24 -15.37
N MET A 4 5.06 9.28 -14.51
CA MET A 4 3.98 8.54 -13.87
C MET A 4 4.14 8.63 -12.36
N LYS A 5 3.04 9.00 -11.68
CA LYS A 5 3.00 8.99 -10.23
C LYS A 5 2.20 7.77 -9.78
N LEU A 6 2.74 7.04 -8.81
CA LEU A 6 2.06 5.90 -8.19
C LEU A 6 1.61 6.26 -6.78
N SER A 7 0.44 5.76 -6.40
CA SER A 7 -0.02 5.76 -5.02
C SER A 7 0.04 4.34 -4.48
N TYR A 8 0.84 4.14 -3.45
CA TYR A 8 0.86 2.89 -2.69
C TYR A 8 -0.16 3.02 -1.58
N ALA A 9 -1.29 2.32 -1.72
CA ALA A 9 -2.44 2.46 -0.84
C ALA A 9 -2.50 1.33 0.18
N ILE A 10 -2.44 1.67 1.47
CA ILE A 10 -2.40 0.70 2.57
C ILE A 10 -3.53 1.01 3.55
N CYS A 11 -4.42 0.05 3.79
CA CYS A 11 -5.48 0.16 4.81
C CYS A 11 -4.99 -0.50 6.10
N VAL A 12 -5.11 0.20 7.24
CA VAL A 12 -4.58 -0.30 8.51
C VAL A 12 -5.57 -0.18 9.66
N CYS A 13 -5.45 -1.10 10.61
CA CYS A 13 -6.14 -0.99 11.90
C CYS A 13 -5.25 -1.44 13.07
N ASN A 14 -4.66 -2.63 13.04
CA ASN A 14 -3.88 -3.18 14.17
C ASN A 14 -2.52 -3.78 13.79
N GLU A 15 -2.06 -3.63 12.57
CA GLU A 15 -0.86 -4.29 12.04
C GLU A 15 0.41 -3.43 12.16
N SER A 16 0.74 -2.99 13.38
CA SER A 16 1.81 -2.00 13.61
C SER A 16 3.20 -2.42 13.13
N ARG A 17 3.59 -3.67 13.41
CA ARG A 17 4.92 -4.17 13.03
C ARG A 17 5.06 -4.28 11.52
N ASP A 18 4.07 -4.90 10.90
CA ASP A 18 4.06 -5.10 9.45
C ASP A 18 3.99 -3.76 8.73
N LEU A 19 3.18 -2.83 9.24
CA LEU A 19 3.07 -1.49 8.69
C LEU A 19 4.40 -0.75 8.72
N PHE A 20 5.11 -0.79 9.85
CA PHE A 20 6.42 -0.14 9.97
C PHE A 20 7.39 -0.68 8.93
N SER A 21 7.45 -2.00 8.79
CA SER A 21 8.33 -2.65 7.82
C SER A 21 7.98 -2.28 6.38
N LEU A 22 6.70 -2.28 6.05
CA LEU A 22 6.21 -1.97 4.70
C LEU A 22 6.49 -0.52 4.33
N ILE A 23 6.18 0.44 5.20
CA ILE A 23 6.45 1.85 4.93
C ILE A 23 7.95 2.10 4.76
N SER A 24 8.78 1.55 5.65
CA SER A 24 10.24 1.68 5.57
C SER A 24 10.77 1.14 4.25
N PHE A 25 10.26 -0.01 3.82
CA PHE A 25 10.64 -0.62 2.55
C PHE A 25 10.23 0.26 1.36
N LEU A 26 8.99 0.71 1.33
CA LEU A 26 8.48 1.53 0.23
C LEU A 26 9.22 2.87 0.12
N LEU A 27 9.52 3.51 1.24
CA LEU A 27 10.29 4.74 1.25
C LEU A 27 11.69 4.56 0.68
N LYS A 28 12.26 3.37 0.83
CA LYS A 28 13.58 3.04 0.32
C LYS A 28 13.58 2.76 -1.19
N VAL A 29 12.56 2.09 -1.69
CA VAL A 29 12.57 1.55 -3.06
C VAL A 29 11.68 2.31 -4.05
N SER A 30 10.72 3.09 -3.59
CA SER A 30 9.85 3.88 -4.47
C SER A 30 10.52 5.18 -4.91
N ASP A 31 9.96 5.82 -5.93
CA ASP A 31 10.42 7.13 -6.40
C ASP A 31 9.92 8.24 -5.48
N LYS A 32 10.64 9.36 -5.47
CA LYS A 32 10.30 10.49 -4.56
C LYS A 32 8.95 11.11 -4.85
N GLU A 33 8.54 11.13 -6.10
CA GLU A 33 7.24 11.69 -6.51
C GLU A 33 6.07 10.79 -6.19
N ASP A 34 6.32 9.53 -5.84
CA ASP A 34 5.26 8.58 -5.49
C ASP A 34 4.73 8.84 -4.09
N GLU A 35 3.48 8.49 -3.91
CA GLU A 35 2.76 8.70 -2.66
C GLU A 35 2.58 7.37 -1.93
N ILE A 36 2.80 7.38 -0.62
CA ILE A 36 2.36 6.30 0.27
C ILE A 36 1.14 6.84 0.99
N ASN A 37 -0.03 6.30 0.67
CA ASN A 37 -1.30 6.77 1.20
C ASN A 37 -1.89 5.74 2.15
N ILE A 38 -2.01 6.12 3.42
CA ILE A 38 -2.46 5.24 4.49
C ILE A 38 -3.89 5.59 4.86
N LEU A 39 -4.80 4.63 4.74
CA LEU A 39 -6.16 4.76 5.25
C LEU A 39 -6.24 4.12 6.62
N ILE A 40 -6.59 4.92 7.62
CA ILE A 40 -6.74 4.45 8.99
C ILE A 40 -8.21 4.12 9.25
N ASP A 41 -8.46 2.91 9.73
CA ASP A 41 -9.75 2.54 10.28
C ASP A 41 -9.85 3.13 11.69
N THR A 42 -10.49 4.28 11.81
CA THR A 42 -10.56 5.02 13.07
C THR A 42 -11.39 4.32 14.13
N ALA A 43 -12.28 3.41 13.73
CA ALA A 43 -13.08 2.64 14.68
C ALA A 43 -12.28 1.55 15.41
N HIS A 44 -11.20 1.04 14.79
CA HIS A 44 -10.47 -0.14 15.28
C HIS A 44 -8.96 0.06 15.42
N VAL A 45 -8.44 1.23 15.08
CA VAL A 45 -6.99 1.49 15.10
C VAL A 45 -6.41 1.36 16.50
N THR A 46 -5.26 0.68 16.60
CA THR A 46 -4.54 0.51 17.85
C THR A 46 -3.57 1.67 18.09
N GLU A 47 -3.17 1.86 19.37
CA GLU A 47 -2.20 2.88 19.73
C GLU A 47 -0.84 2.64 19.09
N ASN A 48 -0.43 1.37 18.95
CA ASN A 48 0.84 1.03 18.29
C ASN A 48 0.85 1.46 16.83
N VAL A 49 -0.26 1.29 16.11
CA VAL A 49 -0.39 1.75 14.72
C VAL A 49 -0.32 3.28 14.66
N LYS A 50 -0.98 3.97 15.57
CA LYS A 50 -0.91 5.44 15.65
C LYS A 50 0.53 5.93 15.82
N ASN A 51 1.31 5.24 16.63
CA ASN A 51 2.72 5.58 16.85
C ASN A 51 3.56 5.39 15.58
N VAL A 52 3.33 4.32 14.84
CA VAL A 52 4.01 4.08 13.56
C VAL A 52 3.69 5.21 12.57
N ILE A 53 2.43 5.55 12.45
CA ILE A 53 1.97 6.63 11.54
C ILE A 53 2.60 7.96 11.92
N LYS A 54 2.63 8.27 13.20
CA LYS A 54 3.26 9.50 13.72
C LYS A 54 4.75 9.55 13.36
N TYR A 55 5.43 8.43 13.43
CA TYR A 55 6.85 8.34 13.10
C TYR A 55 7.13 8.72 11.64
N PHE A 56 6.23 8.35 10.72
CA PHE A 56 6.38 8.63 9.29
C PHE A 56 5.55 9.81 8.79
N SER A 57 4.92 10.57 9.67
CA SER A 57 3.85 11.53 9.31
C SER A 57 4.25 12.57 8.26
N ASP A 58 5.53 12.95 8.18
CA ASP A 58 6.04 13.91 7.22
C ASP A 58 6.35 13.28 5.84
N LYS A 59 6.27 11.97 5.72
CA LYS A 59 6.65 11.22 4.52
C LYS A 59 5.51 10.44 3.88
N ILE A 60 4.34 10.45 4.51
CA ILE A 60 3.17 9.72 4.06
C ILE A 60 1.95 10.63 4.01
N VAL A 61 0.96 10.20 3.25
CA VAL A 61 -0.36 10.85 3.22
C VAL A 61 -1.31 9.99 4.04
N ILE A 62 -2.08 10.63 4.90
CA ILE A 62 -2.97 9.94 5.84
C ILE A 62 -4.41 10.35 5.55
N CYS A 63 -5.31 9.38 5.45
CA CYS A 63 -6.74 9.62 5.45
C CYS A 63 -7.40 8.69 6.46
N GLU A 64 -8.59 9.06 6.91
CA GLU A 64 -9.27 8.38 8.02
C GLU A 64 -10.72 8.09 7.64
N ARG A 65 -11.20 6.91 8.03
CA ARG A 65 -12.58 6.52 7.88
C ARG A 65 -12.89 5.37 8.83
N ASP A 66 -14.03 5.45 9.51
CA ASP A 66 -14.51 4.32 10.31
C ASP A 66 -14.94 3.16 9.39
N PHE A 67 -14.38 2.00 9.63
CA PHE A 67 -14.79 0.81 8.89
C PHE A 67 -16.10 0.27 9.45
N ASP A 68 -17.13 0.25 8.61
CA ASP A 68 -18.47 -0.16 8.98
C ASP A 68 -18.83 -1.60 8.55
N GLY A 69 -17.85 -2.35 8.09
CA GLY A 69 -18.05 -3.71 7.58
C GLY A 69 -18.15 -3.81 6.07
N ASN A 70 -18.22 -2.69 5.37
CA ASN A 70 -18.29 -2.67 3.90
C ASN A 70 -16.92 -2.38 3.31
N PHE A 71 -16.20 -3.43 2.91
CA PHE A 71 -14.87 -3.30 2.33
C PHE A 71 -14.84 -2.52 1.02
N ALA A 72 -15.84 -2.71 0.19
CA ALA A 72 -15.90 -2.03 -1.11
C ALA A 72 -15.99 -0.52 -0.94
N GLU A 73 -16.86 -0.04 -0.04
CA GLU A 73 -16.98 1.39 0.25
C GLU A 73 -15.71 1.96 0.87
N HIS A 74 -15.08 1.19 1.77
CA HIS A 74 -13.85 1.60 2.44
C HIS A 74 -12.71 1.76 1.41
N ARG A 75 -12.55 0.79 0.52
CA ARG A 75 -11.55 0.86 -0.55
C ARG A 75 -11.86 1.95 -1.56
N ASN A 76 -13.10 2.14 -1.94
CA ASN A 76 -13.50 3.20 -2.86
C ASN A 76 -13.20 4.58 -2.27
N PHE A 77 -13.45 4.77 -0.99
CA PHE A 77 -13.07 5.99 -0.29
C PHE A 77 -11.55 6.22 -0.39
N HIS A 78 -10.77 5.18 -0.13
CA HIS A 78 -9.31 5.26 -0.19
C HIS A 78 -8.83 5.65 -1.59
N ILE A 79 -9.39 5.04 -2.62
CA ILE A 79 -9.06 5.35 -4.01
C ILE A 79 -9.29 6.84 -4.31
N THR A 80 -10.38 7.43 -3.81
CA THR A 80 -10.67 8.85 -4.03
C THR A 80 -9.65 9.78 -3.36
N LYS A 81 -8.90 9.29 -2.38
CA LYS A 81 -7.89 10.06 -1.66
C LYS A 81 -6.49 9.91 -2.23
N CYS A 82 -6.30 8.99 -3.16
CA CYS A 82 -5.00 8.77 -3.81
C CYS A 82 -4.84 9.73 -4.99
N SER A 83 -3.65 10.27 -5.15
CA SER A 83 -3.36 11.27 -6.20
C SER A 83 -2.54 10.71 -7.37
N GLY A 84 -2.10 9.46 -7.30
CA GLY A 84 -1.30 8.85 -8.35
C GLY A 84 -2.09 8.53 -9.62
N ASP A 85 -1.37 8.37 -10.71
CA ASP A 85 -1.96 7.93 -11.98
C ASP A 85 -2.43 6.49 -11.92
N TYR A 86 -1.73 5.68 -11.12
CA TYR A 86 -2.09 4.30 -10.79
C TYR A 86 -2.04 4.11 -9.28
N ILE A 87 -2.85 3.18 -8.80
CA ILE A 87 -2.93 2.87 -7.38
C ILE A 87 -2.54 1.40 -7.19
N PHE A 88 -1.52 1.18 -6.38
CA PHE A 88 -1.10 -0.16 -5.97
C PHE A 88 -1.61 -0.41 -4.56
N MET A 89 -2.63 -1.26 -4.44
CA MET A 89 -3.21 -1.60 -3.14
C MET A 89 -2.42 -2.73 -2.49
N ILE A 90 -1.96 -2.49 -1.27
CA ILE A 90 -1.12 -3.43 -0.52
C ILE A 90 -1.72 -3.60 0.86
N ASP A 91 -1.91 -4.84 1.30
CA ASP A 91 -2.29 -5.10 2.68
C ASP A 91 -1.05 -4.94 3.59
N PRO A 92 -1.21 -4.49 4.85
CA PRO A 92 -0.07 -4.22 5.73
C PRO A 92 0.85 -5.41 5.97
N ASP A 93 0.33 -6.64 5.90
CA ASP A 93 1.06 -7.88 6.09
C ASP A 93 1.70 -8.41 4.80
N GLU A 94 1.56 -7.69 3.69
CA GLU A 94 2.17 -8.03 2.42
C GLU A 94 3.49 -7.28 2.23
N MET A 95 4.47 -7.94 1.64
CA MET A 95 5.75 -7.31 1.32
C MET A 95 6.05 -7.53 -0.16
N PRO A 96 5.86 -6.51 -1.02
CA PRO A 96 6.21 -6.62 -2.43
C PRO A 96 7.71 -6.85 -2.60
N LYS A 97 8.08 -7.53 -3.67
CA LYS A 97 9.50 -7.70 -3.99
C LYS A 97 10.07 -6.37 -4.49
N GLU A 98 11.29 -6.08 -4.09
CA GLU A 98 11.99 -4.86 -4.50
C GLU A 98 12.06 -4.74 -6.02
N PHE A 99 12.35 -5.84 -6.70
CA PHE A 99 12.39 -5.89 -8.15
C PHE A 99 11.07 -5.41 -8.78
N LEU A 100 9.93 -5.84 -8.21
CA LEU A 100 8.61 -5.44 -8.71
C LEU A 100 8.43 -3.92 -8.60
N ILE A 101 8.74 -3.35 -7.44
CA ILE A 101 8.57 -1.91 -7.21
C ILE A 101 9.47 -1.11 -8.13
N GLN A 102 10.71 -1.51 -8.29
CA GLN A 102 11.67 -0.81 -9.15
C GLN A 102 11.27 -0.81 -10.62
N ASN A 103 10.56 -1.85 -11.08
CA ASN A 103 10.17 -2.01 -12.47
C ASN A 103 8.68 -1.78 -12.73
N LEU A 104 7.93 -1.38 -11.71
CA LEU A 104 6.48 -1.29 -11.77
C LEU A 104 6.00 -0.29 -12.83
N LYS A 105 6.59 0.89 -12.89
CA LYS A 105 6.21 1.93 -13.86
C LYS A 105 6.47 1.50 -15.30
N GLU A 106 7.60 0.84 -15.53
CA GLU A 106 7.94 0.30 -16.83
C GLU A 106 6.95 -0.80 -17.24
N LEU A 107 6.63 -1.69 -16.30
CA LEU A 107 5.68 -2.76 -16.51
C LEU A 107 4.28 -2.22 -16.85
N ILE A 108 3.81 -1.23 -16.12
CA ILE A 108 2.52 -0.57 -16.36
C ILE A 108 2.50 0.03 -17.78
N THR A 109 3.57 0.70 -18.15
CA THR A 109 3.68 1.34 -19.46
C THR A 109 3.63 0.30 -20.59
N GLU A 110 4.35 -0.81 -20.44
CA GLU A 110 4.36 -1.89 -21.42
C GLU A 110 3.00 -2.58 -21.57
N LEU A 111 2.35 -2.87 -20.45
CA LEU A 111 1.05 -3.56 -20.45
C LEU A 111 -0.09 -2.66 -20.89
N ASN A 112 0.02 -1.36 -20.66
CA ASN A 112 -0.97 -0.35 -21.05
C ASN A 112 -2.41 -0.74 -20.63
N GLY A 113 -2.55 -1.33 -19.44
CA GLY A 113 -3.82 -1.79 -18.91
C GLY A 113 -4.39 -0.86 -17.84
N GLU A 114 -5.71 -0.88 -17.68
CA GLU A 114 -6.36 -0.14 -16.60
C GLU A 114 -6.29 -0.88 -15.27
N LEU A 115 -6.25 -2.22 -15.33
CA LEU A 115 -6.16 -3.08 -14.15
C LEU A 115 -5.04 -4.08 -14.36
N ILE A 116 -4.11 -4.12 -13.42
CA ILE A 116 -2.96 -5.03 -13.45
C ILE A 116 -3.00 -5.91 -12.22
N MET A 117 -2.99 -7.22 -12.44
CA MET A 117 -2.98 -8.21 -11.36
C MET A 117 -1.57 -8.65 -11.06
N VAL A 118 -1.18 -8.60 -9.79
CA VAL A 118 0.12 -9.04 -9.31
C VAL A 118 -0.05 -10.37 -8.56
N PRO A 119 0.63 -11.45 -9.00
CA PRO A 119 0.51 -12.72 -8.31
C PRO A 119 1.15 -12.70 -6.92
N ARG A 120 0.61 -13.52 -6.03
CA ARG A 120 1.13 -13.71 -4.67
C ARG A 120 1.79 -15.05 -4.53
N ILE A 121 2.79 -15.08 -3.67
CA ILE A 121 3.38 -16.32 -3.16
C ILE A 121 3.06 -16.39 -1.68
N ASN A 122 2.35 -17.44 -1.26
CA ASN A 122 2.04 -17.66 0.14
C ASN A 122 3.04 -18.67 0.73
N VAL A 123 3.68 -18.27 1.82
CA VAL A 123 4.63 -19.14 2.53
C VAL A 123 4.04 -19.45 3.89
N CYS A 124 3.82 -20.76 4.14
CA CYS A 124 3.37 -21.26 5.44
C CYS A 124 4.47 -22.09 6.06
N PRO A 125 4.57 -22.16 7.40
CA PRO A 125 5.53 -23.06 8.05
C PRO A 125 5.37 -24.49 7.55
N GLY A 126 6.45 -25.07 6.98
CA GLY A 126 6.45 -26.41 6.41
C GLY A 126 5.93 -26.54 4.99
N PHE A 127 5.46 -25.44 4.38
CA PHE A 127 4.98 -25.45 3.00
C PHE A 127 5.48 -24.23 2.25
N THR A 128 5.71 -24.42 0.96
CA THR A 128 5.87 -23.33 0.00
C THR A 128 4.93 -23.62 -1.16
N LYS A 129 4.08 -22.64 -1.51
CA LYS A 129 3.12 -22.86 -2.58
C LYS A 129 2.94 -21.59 -3.40
N GLU A 130 3.06 -21.73 -4.72
CA GLU A 130 2.79 -20.67 -5.69
C GLU A 130 1.35 -20.76 -6.17
N TRP A 131 0.69 -19.61 -6.29
CA TRP A 131 -0.69 -19.50 -6.75
C TRP A 131 -0.81 -18.68 -8.02
#